data_c3498b67325458bbcc84e5360790d6e9
#
_entry.id   c3498b67325458bbcc84e5360790d6e9
#
_cell.length_a   1.000
_cell.length_b   1.000
_cell.length_c   1.000
_cell.angle_alpha   90.00
_cell.angle_beta   90.00
_cell.angle_gamma   90.00
#
_symmetry.space_group_name_H-M   'P 1'
#
loop_
_entity.id
_entity.type
_entity.pdbx_description
1 polymer ?
#
loop_
_entity_poly.entity_id
_entity_poly.type
_entity_poly.pdbx_seq_one_letter_code
_entity_poly.pdbx_strand_id
1 'polypeptide(L)'
;TVTRGQKDALILTQDFYTVPSAGETIDVELQQNVDYEVQIPDTVQWITRVGSKGLSTDVLHLKVDPFDKTDAIRYAFVLVKDKNSDLSAKITVKQGAKYIPTISDGWDIYKAGTYRYGPSIMIHDDGSIDAWFAASGGQYGDWNYLFNQSGTHEAQGITGNNTVGQKFTAKTPFWSISVTSPNWNGQPCGFTFNLYKWNDASMSYSQVVQQTPVATATFKDYADGEKIGVTNDDKFPAGTYLWELSKGLTEQSGVWLATGSVSGVTSYKNGQVVSGRNWQAQYSVDKTSGYNFWDQASYQHSDDGGKTWTKEEMVLLPTEFSSDHFSVCDPGVARWGGYYYIGYTSTENEAMVENHVYVARSKFPNGPWEKWNGSGWTTGTDVQPVIRYDGNPVNFGAGEPSIVVLDNTVYFYYSWDDQSVTTRVATASADDPNWPGHLVFHGTAMDKGAIGGADHSDVKYREDIGKFQAVHTAARMSANSYIVLWQSDDGIKFEKIAEIREGLQPGAHNCGWSGDEQGHIKLGVQQYISYAYTLDFGPESWGKWNTRWAKLNW
;
A
#
# COMPACT_ATOMS: atom_id res chain seq x y z
N THR A 1 -37.31 44.89 35.46
CA THR A 1 -36.21 44.83 34.45
C THR A 1 -35.21 43.82 34.98
N VAL A 2 -35.14 42.63 34.38
CA VAL A 2 -34.13 41.64 34.71
C VAL A 2 -32.90 41.99 33.88
N THR A 3 -31.92 42.60 34.48
CA THR A 3 -30.56 42.80 33.90
C THR A 3 -29.86 41.44 33.94
N ARG A 4 -29.72 40.76 32.84
CA ARG A 4 -28.72 39.67 32.71
C ARG A 4 -27.35 40.33 32.78
N GLY A 5 -26.67 40.17 33.93
CA GLY A 5 -25.24 40.50 34.04
C GLY A 5 -24.47 39.60 33.05
N GLN A 6 -23.70 40.16 32.14
CA GLN A 6 -22.77 39.43 31.31
C GLN A 6 -21.71 38.83 32.24
N LYS A 7 -21.52 37.51 32.20
CA LYS A 7 -20.50 36.84 33.01
C LYS A 7 -19.13 37.12 32.41
N ASP A 8 -18.17 37.49 33.25
CA ASP A 8 -16.77 37.66 32.81
C ASP A 8 -16.24 36.39 32.19
N ALA A 9 -15.56 36.51 31.06
CA ALA A 9 -15.03 35.42 30.29
C ALA A 9 -13.64 35.75 29.72
N LEU A 10 -12.76 34.73 29.77
CA LEU A 10 -11.43 34.73 29.17
C LEU A 10 -11.20 33.33 28.62
N ILE A 11 -11.32 33.16 27.32
CA ILE A 11 -11.32 31.85 26.65
C ILE A 11 -10.25 31.87 25.58
N LEU A 12 -9.36 30.87 25.60
CA LEU A 12 -8.41 30.57 24.54
C LEU A 12 -9.08 29.63 23.50
N THR A 13 -8.92 29.90 22.20
CA THR A 13 -9.33 28.98 21.15
C THR A 13 -8.41 27.76 21.11
N GLN A 14 -7.14 27.95 21.50
CA GLN A 14 -6.13 26.91 21.67
C GLN A 14 -5.25 27.27 22.88
N ASP A 15 -4.94 26.26 23.72
CA ASP A 15 -4.17 26.43 24.96
C ASP A 15 -2.82 25.68 24.95
N PHE A 16 -2.53 24.92 23.89
CA PHE A 16 -1.30 24.17 23.73
C PHE A 16 -0.69 24.44 22.34
N TYR A 17 0.57 24.88 22.32
CA TYR A 17 1.33 25.18 21.09
C TYR A 17 2.62 24.39 21.08
N THR A 18 2.90 23.73 19.96
CA THR A 18 4.20 23.10 19.70
C THR A 18 4.96 23.95 18.70
N VAL A 19 6.18 24.33 19.07
CA VAL A 19 7.03 25.26 18.31
C VAL A 19 8.28 24.53 17.85
N PRO A 20 8.70 24.69 16.58
CA PRO A 20 9.94 24.11 16.08
C PRO A 20 11.17 24.66 16.81
N SER A 21 12.29 23.93 16.76
CA SER A 21 13.55 24.35 17.37
C SER A 21 14.08 25.67 16.81
N ALA A 22 13.77 26.00 15.56
CA ALA A 22 14.15 27.28 14.92
C ALA A 22 13.46 28.48 15.55
N GLY A 23 12.42 28.28 16.37
CA GLY A 23 11.58 29.32 16.91
C GLY A 23 10.61 29.90 15.87
N GLU A 24 9.54 30.49 16.34
CA GLU A 24 8.54 31.18 15.51
C GLU A 24 7.73 32.16 16.34
N THR A 25 6.84 32.89 15.69
CA THR A 25 5.81 33.66 16.38
C THR A 25 4.51 32.90 16.34
N ILE A 26 3.93 32.60 17.49
CA ILE A 26 2.61 31.95 17.61
C ILE A 26 1.53 33.01 17.84
N ASP A 27 0.41 32.85 17.19
CA ASP A 27 -0.77 33.68 17.30
C ASP A 27 -1.82 32.98 18.17
N VAL A 28 -2.08 33.58 19.33
CA VAL A 28 -3.04 33.02 20.31
C VAL A 28 -4.32 33.82 20.26
N GLU A 29 -5.38 33.23 19.75
CA GLU A 29 -6.69 33.87 19.68
C GLU A 29 -7.40 33.81 21.03
N LEU A 30 -7.92 34.98 21.45
CA LEU A 30 -8.61 35.19 22.70
C LEU A 30 -10.05 35.65 22.48
N GLN A 31 -11.00 35.00 23.12
CA GLN A 31 -12.37 35.50 23.28
C GLN A 31 -12.54 36.01 24.71
N GLN A 32 -12.72 37.31 24.88
CA GLN A 32 -12.75 37.90 26.20
C GLN A 32 -13.71 39.11 26.26
N ASN A 33 -14.15 39.43 27.46
CA ASN A 33 -14.92 40.63 27.80
C ASN A 33 -14.39 41.32 29.07
N VAL A 34 -13.11 41.08 29.40
CA VAL A 34 -12.40 41.61 30.58
C VAL A 34 -11.07 42.23 30.18
N ASP A 35 -10.58 43.17 31.00
CA ASP A 35 -9.23 43.69 30.87
C ASP A 35 -8.19 42.71 31.36
N TYR A 36 -7.31 42.25 30.52
CA TYR A 36 -6.34 41.21 30.87
C TYR A 36 -4.89 41.67 30.82
N GLU A 37 -4.03 40.93 31.49
CA GLU A 37 -2.57 41.02 31.39
C GLU A 37 -2.00 39.65 30.99
N VAL A 38 -0.80 39.66 30.38
CA VAL A 38 -0.09 38.43 30.00
C VAL A 38 1.13 38.32 30.90
N GLN A 39 1.19 37.24 31.65
CA GLN A 39 2.29 36.94 32.57
C GLN A 39 3.16 35.81 31.99
N ILE A 40 4.39 36.16 31.59
CA ILE A 40 5.43 35.20 31.21
C ILE A 40 6.37 35.09 32.41
N PRO A 41 6.60 33.90 32.98
CA PRO A 41 7.49 33.75 34.14
C PRO A 41 8.91 34.27 33.84
N ASP A 42 9.55 34.91 34.80
CA ASP A 42 10.92 35.47 34.65
C ASP A 42 11.97 34.42 34.27
N THR A 43 11.71 33.15 34.57
CA THR A 43 12.55 32.02 34.16
C THR A 43 12.40 31.63 32.69
N VAL A 44 11.39 32.20 32.00
CA VAL A 44 11.10 31.94 30.57
C VAL A 44 11.56 33.16 29.75
N GLN A 45 12.85 33.26 29.52
CA GLN A 45 13.45 34.40 28.77
C GLN A 45 13.37 34.21 27.24
N TRP A 46 12.92 33.08 26.78
CA TRP A 46 12.85 32.68 25.37
C TRP A 46 11.46 32.85 24.72
N ILE A 47 10.50 33.37 25.44
CA ILE A 47 9.21 33.82 24.91
C ILE A 47 9.03 35.28 25.19
N THR A 48 8.68 36.06 24.17
CA THR A 48 8.44 37.47 24.27
C THR A 48 7.11 37.86 23.64
N ARG A 49 6.32 38.69 24.30
CA ARG A 49 5.13 39.29 23.70
C ARG A 49 5.53 40.35 22.66
N VAL A 50 5.03 40.20 21.44
CA VAL A 50 5.23 41.19 20.36
C VAL A 50 3.99 42.06 20.25
N GLY A 51 4.13 43.36 20.21
CA GLY A 51 3.01 44.29 20.09
C GLY A 51 2.40 44.25 18.69
N SER A 52 1.08 44.14 18.59
CA SER A 52 0.36 44.34 17.33
C SER A 52 0.15 45.81 17.04
N LYS A 53 0.50 46.28 15.83
CA LYS A 53 0.07 47.59 15.30
C LYS A 53 -1.13 47.35 14.37
N GLY A 54 -2.36 47.39 14.89
CA GLY A 54 -3.57 47.28 14.06
C GLY A 54 -4.84 47.06 14.88
N LEU A 55 -5.99 47.33 14.29
CA LEU A 55 -7.32 47.27 14.88
C LEU A 55 -7.66 45.91 15.50
N SER A 56 -8.25 45.95 16.67
CA SER A 56 -8.67 44.94 17.61
C SER A 56 -9.40 43.71 17.03
N THR A 57 -8.64 42.68 16.83
CA THR A 57 -9.01 41.30 17.21
C THR A 57 -8.04 40.94 18.32
N ASP A 58 -8.54 40.33 19.43
CA ASP A 58 -7.69 39.97 20.56
C ASP A 58 -6.79 38.78 20.22
N VAL A 59 -5.78 39.03 19.41
CA VAL A 59 -4.73 38.06 19.06
C VAL A 59 -3.46 38.44 19.85
N LEU A 60 -3.02 37.51 20.69
CA LEU A 60 -1.77 37.63 21.42
C LEU A 60 -0.64 37.03 20.60
N HIS A 61 0.32 37.85 20.18
CA HIS A 61 1.52 37.40 19.49
C HIS A 61 2.63 37.09 20.47
N LEU A 62 3.10 35.85 20.49
CA LEU A 62 4.22 35.39 21.31
C LEU A 62 5.35 34.93 20.40
N LYS A 63 6.46 35.68 20.41
CA LYS A 63 7.69 35.28 19.74
C LYS A 63 8.41 34.25 20.60
N VAL A 64 8.73 33.10 20.03
CA VAL A 64 9.50 32.03 20.65
C VAL A 64 10.87 31.95 19.99
N ASP A 65 11.93 32.15 20.79
CA ASP A 65 13.30 32.14 20.29
C ASP A 65 13.81 30.74 19.97
N PRO A 66 14.84 30.58 19.11
CA PRO A 66 15.45 29.28 18.79
C PRO A 66 15.94 28.50 20.00
N PHE A 67 15.98 27.18 19.88
CA PHE A 67 16.42 26.25 20.92
C PHE A 67 17.41 25.24 20.34
N ASP A 68 18.70 25.51 20.55
CA ASP A 68 19.82 24.77 19.94
C ASP A 68 20.26 23.50 20.72
N LYS A 69 19.60 23.14 21.81
CA LYS A 69 19.93 21.90 22.53
C LYS A 69 19.47 20.68 21.76
N THR A 70 20.32 19.66 21.74
CA THR A 70 20.22 18.52 20.82
C THR A 70 19.33 17.38 21.31
N ASP A 71 19.06 17.33 22.62
CA ASP A 71 18.43 16.17 23.28
C ASP A 71 17.38 16.57 24.34
N ALA A 72 16.96 17.84 24.34
CA ALA A 72 16.04 18.34 25.35
C ALA A 72 14.76 18.93 24.73
N ILE A 73 13.69 18.84 25.47
CA ILE A 73 12.43 19.54 25.21
C ILE A 73 12.27 20.58 26.32
N ARG A 74 11.86 21.80 25.97
CA ARG A 74 11.52 22.83 26.94
C ARG A 74 10.04 23.17 26.90
N TYR A 75 9.53 23.51 28.07
CA TYR A 75 8.15 23.93 28.26
C TYR A 75 8.10 25.30 28.90
N ALA A 76 7.11 26.07 28.54
CA ALA A 76 6.75 27.30 29.22
C ALA A 76 5.24 27.36 29.44
N PHE A 77 4.84 27.99 30.52
CA PHE A 77 3.45 28.29 30.83
C PHE A 77 3.27 29.80 30.85
N VAL A 78 2.50 30.31 29.89
CA VAL A 78 2.14 31.74 29.84
C VAL A 78 0.73 31.87 30.39
N LEU A 79 0.51 32.75 31.36
CA LEU A 79 -0.79 33.00 31.93
C LEU A 79 -1.37 34.29 31.35
N VAL A 80 -2.62 34.21 30.92
CA VAL A 80 -3.46 35.36 30.60
C VAL A 80 -4.42 35.53 31.77
N LYS A 81 -4.36 36.67 32.46
CA LYS A 81 -5.13 36.93 33.69
C LYS A 81 -6.01 38.16 33.53
N ASP A 82 -7.21 38.10 34.03
CA ASP A 82 -8.03 39.27 34.26
C ASP A 82 -7.38 40.16 35.36
N LYS A 83 -7.32 41.46 35.12
CA LYS A 83 -6.73 42.41 36.04
C LYS A 83 -7.57 42.66 37.29
N ASN A 84 -8.85 42.31 37.24
CA ASN A 84 -9.85 42.68 38.26
C ASN A 84 -10.44 41.48 38.99
N SER A 85 -10.08 40.24 38.59
CA SER A 85 -10.56 39.01 39.22
C SER A 85 -9.50 37.90 39.17
N ASP A 86 -9.82 36.75 39.77
CA ASP A 86 -8.98 35.52 39.71
C ASP A 86 -9.12 34.73 38.41
N LEU A 87 -9.89 35.24 37.44
CA LEU A 87 -10.08 34.57 36.13
C LEU A 87 -8.76 34.56 35.36
N SER A 88 -8.35 33.37 34.94
CA SER A 88 -7.14 33.18 34.17
C SER A 88 -7.24 32.05 33.17
N ALA A 89 -6.47 32.12 32.09
CA ALA A 89 -6.27 31.07 31.12
C ALA A 89 -4.76 30.79 30.95
N LYS A 90 -4.41 29.52 30.79
CA LYS A 90 -3.01 29.07 30.69
C LYS A 90 -2.71 28.64 29.26
N ILE A 91 -1.66 29.20 28.68
CA ILE A 91 -1.08 28.75 27.41
C ILE A 91 0.14 27.90 27.73
N THR A 92 0.20 26.71 27.17
CA THR A 92 1.38 25.84 27.23
C THR A 92 2.14 25.92 25.92
N VAL A 93 3.41 26.28 25.99
CA VAL A 93 4.34 26.29 24.83
C VAL A 93 5.37 25.19 25.06
N LYS A 94 5.43 24.25 24.13
CA LYS A 94 6.43 23.19 24.04
C LYS A 94 7.38 23.49 22.90
N GLN A 95 8.67 23.39 23.12
CA GLN A 95 9.66 23.49 22.05
C GLN A 95 10.63 22.31 22.14
N GLY A 96 10.76 21.60 21.00
CA GLY A 96 11.61 20.43 20.89
C GLY A 96 13.07 20.75 20.65
N ALA A 97 13.91 19.73 20.83
CA ALA A 97 15.31 19.78 20.43
C ALA A 97 15.44 19.84 18.90
N LYS A 98 16.53 20.47 18.43
CA LYS A 98 16.85 20.63 16.99
C LYS A 98 16.73 19.34 16.14
N TYR A 99 16.89 18.17 16.76
CA TYR A 99 16.90 16.89 16.07
C TYR A 99 15.57 16.11 16.14
N ILE A 100 14.61 16.55 16.95
CA ILE A 100 13.34 15.84 17.15
C ILE A 100 12.23 16.64 16.47
N PRO A 101 11.60 16.10 15.42
CA PRO A 101 10.49 16.78 14.78
C PRO A 101 9.22 16.71 15.65
N THR A 102 8.32 17.66 15.42
CA THR A 102 6.97 17.68 15.95
C THR A 102 5.98 17.45 14.82
N ILE A 103 4.88 16.74 15.11
CA ILE A 103 3.81 16.45 14.16
C ILE A 103 2.66 17.43 14.41
N SER A 104 2.18 18.09 13.39
CA SER A 104 1.06 19.05 13.47
C SER A 104 0.18 19.00 12.21
N ASP A 105 -0.97 19.68 12.27
CA ASP A 105 -1.88 19.93 11.13
C ASP A 105 -2.14 18.70 10.26
N GLY A 106 -2.52 17.57 10.88
CA GLY A 106 -2.75 16.34 10.14
C GLY A 106 -4.17 16.21 9.61
N TRP A 107 -4.32 15.63 8.41
CA TRP A 107 -5.61 15.29 7.79
C TRP A 107 -5.55 13.93 7.11
N ASP A 108 -6.72 13.31 6.87
CA ASP A 108 -6.79 12.01 6.20
C ASP A 108 -6.86 12.21 4.69
N ILE A 109 -5.90 11.61 3.97
CA ILE A 109 -5.89 11.57 2.50
C ILE A 109 -6.65 10.34 1.97
N TYR A 110 -6.71 9.26 2.75
CA TYR A 110 -7.56 8.12 2.49
C TYR A 110 -8.37 7.75 3.74
N LYS A 111 -9.63 7.37 3.52
CA LYS A 111 -10.55 6.96 4.58
C LYS A 111 -10.61 5.45 4.74
N ALA A 112 -11.17 4.99 5.87
CA ALA A 112 -11.36 3.58 6.16
C ALA A 112 -12.00 2.81 5.00
N GLY A 113 -11.44 1.64 4.69
CA GLY A 113 -11.82 0.82 3.55
C GLY A 113 -11.05 1.10 2.26
N THR A 114 -10.23 2.16 2.23
CA THR A 114 -9.24 2.36 1.16
C THR A 114 -7.92 1.80 1.66
N TYR A 115 -7.56 0.61 1.23
CA TYR A 115 -6.35 -0.10 1.65
C TYR A 115 -5.11 0.62 1.08
N ARG A 116 -4.52 1.56 1.86
CA ARG A 116 -3.30 2.30 1.52
C ARG A 116 -2.41 2.42 2.74
N TYR A 117 -1.14 1.98 2.62
CA TYR A 117 -0.15 1.97 3.68
C TYR A 117 1.28 2.03 3.11
N GLY A 118 2.31 1.99 3.96
CA GLY A 118 3.71 1.99 3.54
C GLY A 118 4.08 3.18 2.65
N PRO A 119 3.86 4.44 3.08
CA PRO A 119 4.08 5.61 2.23
C PRO A 119 5.56 5.85 1.93
N SER A 120 5.88 6.16 0.69
CA SER A 120 7.14 6.80 0.27
C SER A 120 6.83 8.18 -0.30
N ILE A 121 7.52 9.21 0.18
CA ILE A 121 7.19 10.61 -0.08
C ILE A 121 8.42 11.36 -0.60
N MET A 122 8.30 11.93 -1.79
CA MET A 122 9.34 12.75 -2.42
C MET A 122 8.85 14.17 -2.59
N ILE A 123 9.63 15.16 -2.12
CA ILE A 123 9.36 16.60 -2.29
C ILE A 123 10.36 17.17 -3.29
N HIS A 124 9.84 17.85 -4.30
CA HIS A 124 10.64 18.55 -5.29
C HIS A 124 11.00 19.98 -4.84
N ASP A 125 11.99 20.59 -5.49
CA ASP A 125 12.47 21.94 -5.14
C ASP A 125 11.39 23.03 -5.31
N ASP A 126 10.37 22.80 -6.13
CA ASP A 126 9.22 23.69 -6.29
C ASP A 126 8.13 23.50 -5.23
N GLY A 127 8.31 22.54 -4.32
CA GLY A 127 7.38 22.19 -3.27
C GLY A 127 6.28 21.21 -3.68
N SER A 128 6.26 20.75 -4.93
CA SER A 128 5.38 19.67 -5.36
C SER A 128 5.80 18.33 -4.75
N ILE A 129 4.88 17.40 -4.70
CA ILE A 129 5.05 16.13 -3.98
C ILE A 129 4.64 14.95 -4.85
N ASP A 130 5.50 13.97 -4.92
CA ASP A 130 5.19 12.64 -5.41
C ASP A 130 5.04 11.68 -4.23
N ALA A 131 3.99 10.86 -4.24
CA ALA A 131 3.75 9.88 -3.18
C ALA A 131 3.36 8.51 -3.75
N TRP A 132 3.96 7.48 -3.18
CA TRP A 132 3.68 6.08 -3.48
C TRP A 132 3.17 5.39 -2.22
N PHE A 133 2.22 4.45 -2.41
CA PHE A 133 1.63 3.68 -1.33
C PHE A 133 1.49 2.22 -1.76
N ALA A 134 1.55 1.31 -0.82
CA ALA A 134 1.00 -0.02 -1.02
C ALA A 134 -0.52 0.07 -1.10
N ALA A 135 -1.09 -0.53 -2.11
CA ALA A 135 -2.52 -0.54 -2.41
C ALA A 135 -3.03 -1.97 -2.53
N SER A 136 -4.33 -2.16 -2.30
CA SER A 136 -4.94 -3.50 -2.46
C SER A 136 -4.65 -4.07 -3.84
N GLY A 137 -4.31 -5.34 -3.85
CA GLY A 137 -4.02 -6.10 -5.05
C GLY A 137 -5.24 -6.37 -5.92
N GLY A 138 -5.13 -7.36 -6.76
CA GLY A 138 -6.12 -7.73 -7.75
C GLY A 138 -5.98 -9.20 -8.14
N GLN A 139 -6.29 -9.47 -9.37
CA GLN A 139 -6.19 -10.81 -9.96
C GLN A 139 -5.37 -10.77 -11.24
N TYR A 140 -4.59 -11.82 -11.46
CA TYR A 140 -3.92 -12.02 -12.72
C TYR A 140 -4.85 -12.49 -13.82
N GLY A 141 -4.55 -12.07 -15.06
CA GLY A 141 -5.23 -12.49 -16.27
C GLY A 141 -6.73 -12.20 -16.27
N ASP A 142 -7.37 -12.60 -17.36
CA ASP A 142 -8.81 -12.43 -17.51
C ASP A 142 -9.50 -13.78 -17.43
N TRP A 143 -10.43 -13.91 -16.47
CA TRP A 143 -11.43 -14.96 -16.49
C TRP A 143 -12.63 -14.48 -17.27
N ASN A 144 -12.93 -15.19 -18.35
CA ASN A 144 -14.05 -14.87 -19.21
C ASN A 144 -15.21 -15.83 -18.91
N TYR A 145 -16.18 -15.35 -18.16
CA TYR A 145 -17.36 -16.14 -17.81
C TYR A 145 -18.31 -16.19 -19.00
N LEU A 146 -18.73 -17.41 -19.33
CA LEU A 146 -19.64 -17.70 -20.45
C LEU A 146 -21.08 -17.89 -19.98
N PHE A 147 -21.43 -17.39 -18.80
CA PHE A 147 -22.75 -17.48 -18.17
C PHE A 147 -23.01 -16.28 -17.28
N ASN A 148 -24.27 -16.04 -16.95
CA ASN A 148 -24.66 -14.97 -16.00
C ASN A 148 -24.34 -15.40 -14.56
N GLN A 149 -23.32 -14.80 -13.95
CA GLN A 149 -22.88 -15.14 -12.59
C GLN A 149 -23.90 -14.79 -11.50
N SER A 150 -24.76 -13.80 -11.74
CA SER A 150 -25.84 -13.42 -10.82
C SER A 150 -27.16 -14.18 -11.06
N GLY A 151 -27.19 -15.06 -12.06
CA GLY A 151 -28.35 -15.90 -12.36
C GLY A 151 -28.55 -17.01 -11.33
N THR A 152 -29.77 -17.52 -11.22
CA THR A 152 -30.06 -18.74 -10.48
C THR A 152 -29.42 -19.95 -11.19
N HIS A 153 -28.78 -20.84 -10.44
CA HIS A 153 -28.10 -22.01 -10.97
C HIS A 153 -28.87 -23.29 -10.68
N GLU A 154 -28.86 -24.23 -11.63
CA GLU A 154 -29.50 -25.51 -11.58
C GLU A 154 -28.53 -26.59 -12.09
N ALA A 155 -28.37 -27.68 -11.35
CA ALA A 155 -27.50 -28.77 -11.76
C ALA A 155 -28.19 -29.65 -12.81
N GLN A 156 -27.50 -29.93 -13.92
CA GLN A 156 -27.98 -30.78 -15.00
C GLN A 156 -27.12 -32.02 -15.12
N GLY A 157 -27.74 -33.18 -14.91
CA GLY A 157 -27.09 -34.48 -15.14
C GLY A 157 -26.84 -34.76 -16.63
N ILE A 158 -25.74 -35.47 -16.89
CA ILE A 158 -25.29 -35.90 -18.21
C ILE A 158 -25.08 -37.41 -18.14
N THR A 159 -25.94 -38.21 -18.80
CA THR A 159 -25.84 -39.69 -18.79
C THR A 159 -26.05 -40.27 -20.19
N GLY A 160 -25.43 -41.38 -20.44
CA GLY A 160 -25.60 -42.14 -21.69
C GLY A 160 -25.25 -41.32 -22.93
N ASN A 161 -26.22 -41.16 -23.83
CA ASN A 161 -26.04 -40.43 -25.10
C ASN A 161 -26.36 -38.94 -25.01
N ASN A 162 -26.69 -38.43 -23.80
CA ASN A 162 -26.95 -37.01 -23.64
C ASN A 162 -25.66 -36.21 -23.79
N THR A 163 -25.77 -35.09 -24.49
CA THR A 163 -24.65 -34.14 -24.64
C THR A 163 -25.08 -32.73 -24.24
N VAL A 164 -24.15 -31.96 -23.69
CA VAL A 164 -24.31 -30.54 -23.48
C VAL A 164 -23.10 -29.82 -24.08
N GLY A 165 -23.30 -28.62 -24.59
CA GLY A 165 -22.20 -27.85 -25.18
C GLY A 165 -22.51 -26.38 -25.23
N GLN A 166 -21.47 -25.57 -25.51
CA GLN A 166 -21.64 -24.16 -25.61
C GLN A 166 -20.66 -23.53 -26.61
N LYS A 167 -21.24 -22.77 -27.54
CA LYS A 167 -20.50 -21.98 -28.51
C LYS A 167 -20.13 -20.65 -27.90
N PHE A 168 -18.86 -20.24 -28.04
CA PHE A 168 -18.35 -18.96 -27.58
C PHE A 168 -17.27 -18.41 -28.52
N THR A 169 -16.97 -17.13 -28.40
CA THR A 169 -15.87 -16.50 -29.15
C THR A 169 -14.86 -15.91 -28.16
N ALA A 170 -13.62 -16.42 -28.21
CA ALA A 170 -12.49 -15.86 -27.49
C ALA A 170 -11.86 -14.75 -28.32
N LYS A 171 -11.77 -13.53 -27.77
CA LYS A 171 -11.19 -12.36 -28.44
C LYS A 171 -9.66 -12.38 -28.46
N THR A 172 -9.05 -13.07 -27.51
CA THR A 172 -7.60 -13.24 -27.35
C THR A 172 -7.26 -14.72 -27.29
N PRO A 173 -6.01 -15.13 -27.53
CA PRO A 173 -5.57 -16.50 -27.22
C PRO A 173 -5.82 -16.80 -25.74
N PHE A 174 -6.19 -18.06 -25.44
CA PHE A 174 -6.55 -18.49 -24.09
C PHE A 174 -5.87 -19.81 -23.73
N TRP A 175 -5.58 -19.98 -22.43
CA TRP A 175 -4.89 -21.14 -21.92
C TRP A 175 -5.82 -22.32 -21.61
N SER A 176 -7.00 -22.05 -21.05
CA SER A 176 -7.93 -23.12 -20.64
C SER A 176 -9.39 -22.77 -20.92
N ILE A 177 -10.21 -23.79 -21.05
CA ILE A 177 -11.67 -23.70 -20.99
C ILE A 177 -12.16 -24.78 -20.03
N SER A 178 -13.01 -24.41 -19.08
CA SER A 178 -13.54 -25.31 -18.04
C SER A 178 -15.02 -25.09 -17.80
N VAL A 179 -15.65 -26.11 -17.22
CA VAL A 179 -17.01 -26.11 -16.69
C VAL A 179 -16.99 -26.41 -15.20
N THR A 180 -17.99 -25.95 -14.45
CA THR A 180 -18.16 -26.36 -13.05
C THR A 180 -19.09 -27.55 -12.99
N SER A 181 -18.61 -28.68 -12.44
CA SER A 181 -19.25 -29.97 -12.53
C SER A 181 -19.69 -30.49 -11.16
N PRO A 182 -21.01 -30.51 -10.85
CA PRO A 182 -21.53 -31.23 -9.69
C PRO A 182 -21.45 -32.72 -9.90
N ASN A 183 -21.23 -33.48 -8.83
CA ASN A 183 -21.39 -34.93 -8.77
C ASN A 183 -22.32 -35.38 -7.64
N TRP A 184 -22.94 -34.40 -6.93
CA TRP A 184 -23.83 -34.63 -5.79
C TRP A 184 -23.21 -35.52 -4.69
N ASN A 185 -21.89 -35.39 -4.51
CA ASN A 185 -21.07 -36.19 -3.58
C ASN A 185 -21.16 -37.71 -3.84
N GLY A 186 -21.42 -38.12 -5.08
CA GLY A 186 -21.57 -39.50 -5.48
C GLY A 186 -20.58 -39.93 -6.57
N GLN A 187 -20.22 -41.22 -6.54
CA GLN A 187 -19.33 -41.85 -7.52
C GLN A 187 -19.88 -43.23 -7.91
N PRO A 188 -19.50 -43.73 -9.09
CA PRO A 188 -18.59 -43.17 -10.06
C PRO A 188 -19.23 -42.01 -10.85
N CYS A 189 -18.46 -40.96 -11.11
CA CYS A 189 -18.84 -39.88 -12.00
C CYS A 189 -17.80 -39.68 -13.12
N GLY A 190 -18.16 -39.02 -14.22
CA GLY A 190 -17.22 -38.78 -15.30
C GLY A 190 -17.89 -38.46 -16.65
N PHE A 191 -17.12 -37.88 -17.54
CA PHE A 191 -17.52 -37.56 -18.91
C PHE A 191 -16.29 -37.30 -19.78
N THR A 192 -16.50 -37.22 -21.10
CA THR A 192 -15.50 -36.73 -22.03
C THR A 192 -15.79 -35.27 -22.35
N PHE A 193 -14.79 -34.40 -22.18
CA PHE A 193 -14.79 -33.00 -22.59
C PHE A 193 -14.08 -32.89 -23.94
N ASN A 194 -14.74 -32.32 -24.95
CA ASN A 194 -14.19 -32.04 -26.26
C ASN A 194 -14.23 -30.53 -26.52
N LEU A 195 -13.16 -29.97 -27.09
CA LEU A 195 -13.12 -28.60 -27.60
C LEU A 195 -12.96 -28.65 -29.12
N TYR A 196 -13.88 -28.02 -29.84
CA TYR A 196 -13.88 -27.94 -31.30
C TYR A 196 -13.66 -26.49 -31.74
N LYS A 197 -12.93 -26.30 -32.83
CA LYS A 197 -12.86 -25.02 -33.51
C LYS A 197 -14.10 -24.83 -34.39
N TRP A 198 -14.79 -23.70 -34.26
CA TRP A 198 -15.91 -23.33 -35.12
C TRP A 198 -15.40 -22.45 -36.25
N ASN A 199 -14.91 -23.08 -37.34
CA ASN A 199 -14.13 -22.43 -38.38
C ASN A 199 -14.96 -21.55 -39.34
N ASP A 200 -16.26 -21.82 -39.51
CA ASP A 200 -17.14 -21.14 -40.43
C ASP A 200 -18.48 -20.85 -39.76
N ALA A 201 -18.94 -19.59 -39.83
CA ALA A 201 -20.22 -19.18 -39.25
C ALA A 201 -21.43 -19.91 -39.81
N SER A 202 -21.35 -20.48 -41.03
CA SER A 202 -22.42 -21.23 -41.66
C SER A 202 -22.57 -22.68 -41.16
N MET A 203 -21.57 -23.18 -40.41
CA MET A 203 -21.63 -24.55 -39.86
C MET A 203 -22.71 -24.68 -38.80
N SER A 204 -23.39 -25.83 -38.83
CA SER A 204 -24.29 -26.25 -37.77
C SER A 204 -23.53 -26.96 -36.64
N TYR A 205 -24.16 -27.08 -35.46
CA TYR A 205 -23.62 -27.83 -34.32
C TYR A 205 -23.21 -29.26 -34.75
N SER A 206 -24.08 -29.98 -35.48
CA SER A 206 -23.80 -31.34 -35.95
C SER A 206 -22.57 -31.45 -36.86
N GLN A 207 -22.33 -30.46 -37.68
CA GLN A 207 -21.11 -30.43 -38.53
C GLN A 207 -19.86 -30.15 -37.71
N VAL A 208 -19.94 -29.31 -36.68
CA VAL A 208 -18.80 -28.99 -35.81
C VAL A 208 -18.36 -30.19 -34.98
N VAL A 209 -19.28 -30.94 -34.37
CA VAL A 209 -18.95 -32.12 -33.56
C VAL A 209 -18.49 -33.33 -34.36
N GLN A 210 -18.61 -33.29 -35.69
CA GLN A 210 -18.04 -34.33 -36.60
C GLN A 210 -16.56 -34.06 -36.92
N GLN A 211 -16.03 -32.87 -36.60
CA GLN A 211 -14.62 -32.58 -36.78
C GLN A 211 -13.77 -33.25 -35.70
N THR A 212 -12.47 -33.34 -35.93
CA THR A 212 -11.51 -33.68 -34.87
C THR A 212 -11.48 -32.57 -33.84
N PRO A 213 -11.70 -32.83 -32.55
CA PRO A 213 -11.55 -31.80 -31.52
C PRO A 213 -10.11 -31.29 -31.46
N VAL A 214 -9.95 -30.01 -31.22
CA VAL A 214 -8.62 -29.37 -31.01
C VAL A 214 -8.04 -29.73 -29.65
N ALA A 215 -8.89 -30.12 -28.70
CA ALA A 215 -8.48 -30.73 -27.44
C ALA A 215 -9.59 -31.69 -26.93
N THR A 216 -9.19 -32.73 -26.23
CA THR A 216 -10.09 -33.70 -25.62
C THR A 216 -9.48 -34.24 -24.32
N ALA A 217 -10.31 -34.43 -23.31
CA ALA A 217 -9.93 -35.09 -22.08
C ALA A 217 -11.10 -35.89 -21.50
N THR A 218 -10.83 -37.01 -20.83
CA THR A 218 -11.83 -37.81 -20.13
C THR A 218 -11.58 -37.74 -18.64
N PHE A 219 -12.58 -37.31 -17.90
CA PHE A 219 -12.53 -37.12 -16.45
C PHE A 219 -13.31 -38.22 -15.77
N LYS A 220 -12.83 -38.64 -14.60
CA LYS A 220 -13.47 -39.63 -13.74
C LYS A 220 -13.30 -39.22 -12.29
N ASP A 221 -14.33 -39.54 -11.48
CA ASP A 221 -14.28 -39.42 -10.02
C ASP A 221 -13.81 -38.06 -9.50
N TYR A 222 -14.24 -36.97 -10.17
CA TYR A 222 -13.95 -35.61 -9.79
C TYR A 222 -14.72 -35.19 -8.52
N ALA A 223 -14.23 -34.15 -7.84
CA ALA A 223 -14.88 -33.59 -6.65
C ALA A 223 -16.17 -32.82 -7.00
N ASP A 224 -17.11 -32.75 -6.04
CA ASP A 224 -18.34 -31.97 -6.25
C ASP A 224 -18.06 -30.49 -6.43
N GLY A 225 -18.55 -29.91 -7.51
CA GLY A 225 -18.32 -28.52 -7.87
C GLY A 225 -16.92 -28.21 -8.46
N GLU A 226 -16.15 -29.23 -8.80
CA GLU A 226 -14.83 -29.05 -9.41
C GLU A 226 -14.92 -28.36 -10.77
N LYS A 227 -13.93 -27.49 -11.06
CA LYS A 227 -13.74 -26.88 -12.37
C LYS A 227 -12.93 -27.82 -13.26
N ILE A 228 -13.57 -28.36 -14.29
CA ILE A 228 -13.02 -29.40 -15.14
C ILE A 228 -12.99 -28.92 -16.58
N GLY A 229 -11.86 -29.12 -17.28
CA GLY A 229 -11.71 -28.68 -18.65
C GLY A 229 -10.40 -29.09 -19.30
N VAL A 230 -10.09 -28.46 -20.41
CA VAL A 230 -8.88 -28.69 -21.19
C VAL A 230 -7.99 -27.46 -21.19
N THR A 231 -6.68 -27.68 -21.24
CA THR A 231 -5.63 -26.67 -21.27
C THR A 231 -4.75 -26.83 -22.51
N ASN A 232 -4.06 -25.75 -22.89
CA ASN A 232 -3.02 -25.77 -23.93
C ASN A 232 -1.91 -24.80 -23.54
N ASP A 233 -0.70 -25.31 -23.30
CA ASP A 233 0.45 -24.49 -22.93
C ASP A 233 0.87 -23.48 -24.02
N ASP A 234 0.65 -23.81 -25.30
CA ASP A 234 0.85 -22.90 -26.43
C ASP A 234 -0.35 -21.96 -26.68
N LYS A 235 -1.34 -21.99 -25.80
CA LYS A 235 -2.64 -21.33 -25.91
C LYS A 235 -3.45 -21.75 -27.13
N PHE A 236 -4.75 -21.79 -26.98
CA PHE A 236 -5.69 -21.88 -28.07
C PHE A 236 -5.78 -20.51 -28.77
N PRO A 237 -5.65 -20.40 -30.10
CA PRO A 237 -5.75 -19.12 -30.78
C PRO A 237 -7.09 -18.42 -30.57
N ALA A 238 -7.12 -17.10 -30.67
CA ALA A 238 -8.39 -16.35 -30.70
C ALA A 238 -9.33 -16.89 -31.78
N GLY A 239 -10.64 -16.84 -31.52
CA GLY A 239 -11.65 -17.31 -32.48
C GLY A 239 -12.88 -17.94 -31.82
N THR A 240 -13.75 -18.53 -32.65
CA THR A 240 -14.99 -19.17 -32.19
C THR A 240 -14.79 -20.65 -31.95
N TYR A 241 -15.35 -21.15 -30.87
CA TYR A 241 -15.22 -22.52 -30.39
C TYR A 241 -16.57 -23.08 -29.94
N LEU A 242 -16.65 -24.39 -29.88
CA LEU A 242 -17.67 -25.18 -29.20
C LEU A 242 -16.97 -26.14 -28.24
N TRP A 243 -17.28 -26.04 -26.93
CA TRP A 243 -17.00 -27.15 -26.05
C TRP A 243 -18.23 -28.07 -25.94
N GLU A 244 -18.00 -29.36 -25.78
CA GLU A 244 -19.05 -30.38 -25.61
C GLU A 244 -18.65 -31.37 -24.52
N LEU A 245 -19.60 -31.67 -23.63
CA LEU A 245 -19.51 -32.82 -22.72
C LEU A 245 -20.36 -33.94 -23.28
N SER A 246 -19.78 -35.14 -23.29
CA SER A 246 -20.41 -36.36 -23.81
C SER A 246 -19.99 -37.58 -23.00
N LYS A 247 -20.63 -38.71 -23.24
CA LYS A 247 -20.30 -40.00 -22.60
C LYS A 247 -20.34 -39.93 -21.08
N GLY A 248 -21.34 -39.27 -20.51
CA GLY A 248 -21.55 -39.21 -19.06
C GLY A 248 -21.63 -40.61 -18.46
N LEU A 249 -20.81 -40.87 -17.43
CA LEU A 249 -20.61 -42.22 -16.90
C LEU A 249 -21.83 -42.73 -16.12
N THR A 250 -22.38 -41.87 -15.26
CA THR A 250 -23.56 -42.15 -14.43
C THR A 250 -24.41 -40.89 -14.23
N GLU A 251 -25.52 -41.02 -13.49
CA GLU A 251 -26.34 -39.88 -13.06
C GLU A 251 -25.60 -38.90 -12.14
N GLN A 252 -24.43 -39.29 -11.62
CA GLN A 252 -23.55 -38.47 -10.83
C GLN A 252 -22.62 -37.60 -11.72
N SER A 253 -22.81 -37.60 -13.04
CA SER A 253 -22.06 -36.75 -13.97
C SER A 253 -22.90 -35.54 -14.37
N GLY A 254 -22.45 -34.34 -14.12
CA GLY A 254 -23.27 -33.15 -14.34
C GLY A 254 -22.49 -31.87 -14.68
N VAL A 255 -23.25 -30.83 -15.02
CA VAL A 255 -22.79 -29.46 -15.21
C VAL A 255 -23.85 -28.48 -14.69
N TRP A 256 -23.42 -27.34 -14.20
CA TRP A 256 -24.32 -26.28 -13.76
C TRP A 256 -24.87 -25.48 -14.95
N LEU A 257 -26.16 -25.14 -14.90
CA LEU A 257 -26.88 -24.31 -15.86
C LEU A 257 -27.40 -23.05 -15.16
N ALA A 258 -26.96 -21.87 -15.62
CA ALA A 258 -27.38 -20.60 -15.07
C ALA A 258 -28.53 -19.98 -15.86
N THR A 259 -29.46 -19.31 -15.18
CA THR A 259 -30.50 -18.49 -15.81
C THR A 259 -29.91 -17.19 -16.35
N GLY A 260 -30.51 -16.66 -17.41
CA GLY A 260 -29.98 -15.52 -18.15
C GLY A 260 -28.92 -15.94 -19.18
N SER A 261 -28.82 -15.20 -20.26
CA SER A 261 -27.88 -15.45 -21.35
C SER A 261 -26.82 -14.36 -21.42
N VAL A 262 -25.60 -14.74 -21.76
CA VAL A 262 -24.49 -13.84 -22.06
C VAL A 262 -24.41 -13.63 -23.58
N SER A 263 -24.22 -12.37 -24.00
CA SER A 263 -24.14 -12.02 -25.43
C SER A 263 -22.99 -12.74 -26.12
N GLY A 264 -23.25 -13.28 -27.31
CA GLY A 264 -22.26 -14.02 -28.10
C GLY A 264 -22.02 -15.46 -27.67
N VAL A 265 -22.81 -15.97 -26.68
CA VAL A 265 -22.73 -17.35 -26.19
C VAL A 265 -24.03 -18.08 -26.50
N THR A 266 -23.92 -19.29 -27.05
CA THR A 266 -25.09 -20.15 -27.39
C THR A 266 -24.91 -21.51 -26.76
N SER A 267 -25.86 -21.94 -25.92
CA SER A 267 -25.85 -23.23 -25.23
C SER A 267 -26.66 -24.28 -25.99
N TYR A 268 -26.23 -25.51 -25.90
CA TYR A 268 -26.87 -26.66 -26.56
C TYR A 268 -27.08 -27.81 -25.58
N LYS A 269 -28.18 -28.52 -25.75
CA LYS A 269 -28.44 -29.82 -25.14
C LYS A 269 -28.89 -30.79 -26.23
N ASN A 270 -28.16 -31.89 -26.40
CA ASN A 270 -28.40 -32.87 -27.48
C ASN A 270 -28.48 -32.21 -28.87
N GLY A 271 -27.59 -31.24 -29.12
CA GLY A 271 -27.53 -30.47 -30.38
C GLY A 271 -28.63 -29.40 -30.55
N GLN A 272 -29.58 -29.29 -29.65
CA GLN A 272 -30.65 -28.29 -29.69
C GLN A 272 -30.29 -27.08 -28.82
N VAL A 273 -30.61 -25.87 -29.29
CA VAL A 273 -30.35 -24.64 -28.57
C VAL A 273 -31.15 -24.55 -27.28
N VAL A 274 -30.47 -24.21 -26.18
CA VAL A 274 -31.07 -23.87 -24.89
C VAL A 274 -31.23 -22.34 -24.80
N SER A 275 -32.46 -21.86 -24.94
CA SER A 275 -32.74 -20.43 -24.96
C SER A 275 -32.72 -19.80 -23.57
N GLY A 276 -32.16 -18.57 -23.46
CA GLY A 276 -32.21 -17.76 -22.25
C GLY A 276 -31.36 -18.27 -21.08
N ARG A 277 -30.53 -19.29 -21.31
CA ARG A 277 -29.68 -19.92 -20.27
C ARG A 277 -28.31 -20.29 -20.86
N ASN A 278 -27.29 -20.27 -20.01
CA ASN A 278 -25.95 -20.72 -20.38
C ASN A 278 -25.41 -21.75 -19.36
N TRP A 279 -24.62 -22.71 -19.86
CA TRP A 279 -23.84 -23.59 -19.00
C TRP A 279 -22.78 -22.81 -18.26
N GLN A 280 -22.54 -23.17 -16.99
CA GLN A 280 -21.50 -22.54 -16.18
C GLN A 280 -20.12 -22.98 -16.68
N ALA A 281 -19.60 -22.20 -17.59
CA ALA A 281 -18.31 -22.37 -18.21
C ALA A 281 -17.53 -21.05 -18.23
N GLN A 282 -16.21 -21.18 -18.24
CA GLN A 282 -15.29 -20.04 -18.27
C GLN A 282 -14.02 -20.42 -19.02
N TYR A 283 -13.41 -19.47 -19.71
CA TYR A 283 -12.06 -19.64 -20.22
C TYR A 283 -11.11 -18.67 -19.55
N SER A 284 -9.86 -19.10 -19.35
CA SER A 284 -8.81 -18.28 -18.75
C SER A 284 -7.73 -17.96 -19.77
N VAL A 285 -7.21 -16.74 -19.73
CA VAL A 285 -6.19 -16.26 -20.66
C VAL A 285 -4.83 -16.87 -20.35
N ASP A 286 -4.49 -17.01 -19.08
CA ASP A 286 -3.22 -17.51 -18.59
C ASP A 286 -3.40 -18.57 -17.48
N LYS A 287 -2.32 -19.31 -17.16
CA LYS A 287 -2.31 -20.34 -16.09
C LYS A 287 -2.74 -19.80 -14.73
N THR A 288 -2.34 -18.56 -14.44
CA THR A 288 -2.63 -17.86 -13.19
C THR A 288 -3.86 -16.98 -13.26
N SER A 289 -4.62 -17.02 -14.38
CA SER A 289 -5.89 -16.30 -14.48
C SER A 289 -6.80 -16.62 -13.30
N GLY A 290 -7.23 -15.55 -12.60
CA GLY A 290 -8.01 -15.65 -11.38
C GLY A 290 -7.21 -15.88 -10.10
N TYR A 291 -5.89 -16.06 -10.16
CA TYR A 291 -5.06 -16.03 -8.96
C TYR A 291 -4.96 -14.61 -8.45
N ASN A 292 -5.10 -14.45 -7.12
CA ASN A 292 -4.99 -13.17 -6.48
C ASN A 292 -3.51 -12.81 -6.26
N PHE A 293 -3.21 -11.53 -6.38
CA PHE A 293 -2.05 -10.91 -5.75
C PHE A 293 -2.54 -9.91 -4.70
N TRP A 294 -1.76 -9.73 -3.62
CA TRP A 294 -2.28 -9.04 -2.44
C TRP A 294 -2.10 -7.54 -2.49
N ASP A 295 -0.95 -7.08 -3.01
CA ASP A 295 -0.61 -5.68 -3.05
C ASP A 295 -0.03 -5.27 -4.39
N GLN A 296 -0.17 -3.98 -4.69
CA GLN A 296 0.45 -3.28 -5.80
C GLN A 296 0.82 -1.87 -5.36
N ALA A 297 1.78 -1.23 -6.02
CA ALA A 297 2.12 0.15 -5.70
C ALA A 297 1.23 1.14 -6.45
N SER A 298 0.69 2.11 -5.73
CA SER A 298 -0.01 3.26 -6.30
C SER A 298 0.87 4.52 -6.28
N TYR A 299 0.53 5.48 -7.11
CA TYR A 299 1.18 6.77 -7.24
C TYR A 299 0.17 7.89 -7.39
N GLN A 300 0.48 9.04 -6.82
CA GLN A 300 -0.22 10.29 -7.04
C GLN A 300 0.70 11.49 -6.80
N HIS A 301 0.32 12.65 -7.34
CA HIS A 301 1.06 13.90 -7.27
C HIS A 301 0.23 15.01 -6.64
N SER A 302 0.88 15.95 -5.95
CA SER A 302 0.26 17.11 -5.32
C SER A 302 1.11 18.36 -5.51
N ASP A 303 0.49 19.47 -5.92
CA ASP A 303 1.12 20.79 -6.06
C ASP A 303 0.87 21.72 -4.84
N ASP A 304 0.13 21.27 -3.83
CA ASP A 304 -0.35 22.12 -2.72
C ASP A 304 -0.08 21.54 -1.33
N GLY A 305 0.99 20.75 -1.22
CA GLY A 305 1.42 20.18 0.05
C GLY A 305 0.57 19.01 0.53
N GLY A 306 -0.05 18.26 -0.38
CA GLY A 306 -0.86 17.09 -0.07
C GLY A 306 -2.30 17.40 0.32
N LYS A 307 -2.79 18.61 0.05
CA LYS A 307 -4.20 18.99 0.27
C LYS A 307 -5.09 18.46 -0.84
N THR A 308 -4.61 18.55 -2.08
CA THR A 308 -5.26 17.95 -3.25
C THR A 308 -4.27 17.07 -4.01
N TRP A 309 -4.77 16.03 -4.65
CA TRP A 309 -3.98 15.03 -5.33
C TRP A 309 -4.51 14.79 -6.75
N THR A 310 -3.61 14.44 -7.66
CA THR A 310 -4.00 13.90 -8.97
C THR A 310 -4.81 12.62 -8.79
N LYS A 311 -5.45 12.16 -9.88
CA LYS A 311 -6.06 10.83 -9.87
C LYS A 311 -4.98 9.78 -9.60
N GLU A 312 -5.24 8.93 -8.61
CA GLU A 312 -4.35 7.83 -8.26
C GLU A 312 -4.20 6.83 -9.42
N GLU A 313 -2.98 6.38 -9.66
CA GLU A 313 -2.62 5.38 -10.65
C GLU A 313 -1.98 4.17 -9.96
N MET A 314 -2.34 2.93 -10.38
CA MET A 314 -1.60 1.73 -10.01
C MET A 314 -0.41 1.60 -10.95
N VAL A 315 0.80 1.72 -10.42
CA VAL A 315 1.99 1.96 -11.24
C VAL A 315 2.97 0.79 -11.28
N LEU A 316 2.99 -0.05 -10.24
CA LEU A 316 3.84 -1.24 -10.22
C LEU A 316 3.05 -2.42 -9.65
N LEU A 317 2.94 -3.46 -10.45
CA LEU A 317 2.25 -4.71 -10.11
C LEU A 317 3.26 -5.84 -9.94
N PRO A 318 2.91 -6.89 -9.19
CA PRO A 318 3.67 -8.15 -9.20
C PRO A 318 3.78 -8.69 -10.62
N THR A 319 4.77 -9.56 -10.86
CA THR A 319 5.01 -10.15 -12.18
C THR A 319 4.48 -11.58 -12.20
N GLU A 320 3.51 -11.83 -13.05
CA GLU A 320 2.98 -13.16 -13.27
C GLU A 320 4.09 -14.15 -13.66
N PHE A 321 4.12 -15.34 -13.05
CA PHE A 321 5.14 -16.38 -13.21
C PHE A 321 6.56 -16.03 -12.76
N SER A 322 6.74 -15.02 -11.93
CA SER A 322 8.03 -14.59 -11.43
C SER A 322 8.13 -14.70 -9.91
N SER A 323 9.33 -14.51 -9.39
CA SER A 323 9.60 -14.60 -7.94
C SER A 323 8.90 -13.51 -7.11
N ASP A 324 8.45 -12.43 -7.73
CA ASP A 324 7.65 -11.37 -7.09
C ASP A 324 6.13 -11.54 -7.33
N HIS A 325 5.67 -12.79 -7.43
CA HIS A 325 4.35 -13.17 -7.93
C HIS A 325 3.18 -12.62 -7.12
N PHE A 326 3.28 -12.54 -5.80
CA PHE A 326 2.10 -12.30 -4.97
C PHE A 326 1.93 -10.87 -4.48
N SER A 327 2.98 -10.05 -4.48
CA SER A 327 2.89 -8.72 -3.87
C SER A 327 3.84 -7.70 -4.49
N VAL A 328 3.46 -6.43 -4.43
CA VAL A 328 4.33 -5.26 -4.50
C VAL A 328 3.89 -4.33 -3.39
N CYS A 329 4.45 -4.47 -2.19
CA CYS A 329 4.12 -3.64 -1.05
C CYS A 329 5.32 -2.86 -0.51
N ASP A 330 5.04 -1.93 0.41
CA ASP A 330 6.00 -1.11 1.12
C ASP A 330 7.01 -0.39 0.20
N PRO A 331 6.56 0.46 -0.75
CA PRO A 331 7.44 1.12 -1.68
C PRO A 331 8.42 2.06 -0.98
N GLY A 332 9.73 1.93 -1.28
CA GLY A 332 10.76 2.88 -0.91
C GLY A 332 11.36 3.51 -2.16
N VAL A 333 11.15 4.81 -2.39
CA VAL A 333 11.49 5.46 -3.66
C VAL A 333 12.58 6.53 -3.48
N ALA A 334 13.54 6.54 -4.41
CA ALA A 334 14.51 7.61 -4.58
C ALA A 334 14.84 7.79 -6.07
N ARG A 335 15.44 8.94 -6.44
CA ARG A 335 15.78 9.25 -7.82
C ARG A 335 17.23 9.72 -7.94
N TRP A 336 17.98 9.08 -8.84
CA TRP A 336 19.33 9.49 -9.23
C TRP A 336 19.71 8.95 -10.59
N GLY A 337 20.74 9.48 -11.22
CA GLY A 337 21.21 9.01 -12.52
C GLY A 337 20.17 9.07 -13.63
N GLY A 338 19.13 9.90 -13.49
CA GLY A 338 18.03 10.05 -14.45
C GLY A 338 16.93 8.98 -14.34
N TYR A 339 16.95 8.15 -13.28
CA TYR A 339 15.94 7.13 -13.01
C TYR A 339 15.33 7.28 -11.62
N TYR A 340 14.04 7.04 -11.49
CA TYR A 340 13.38 6.65 -10.26
C TYR A 340 13.69 5.18 -10.00
N TYR A 341 14.03 4.86 -8.77
CA TYR A 341 14.18 3.50 -8.27
C TYR A 341 13.17 3.27 -7.16
N ILE A 342 12.44 2.17 -7.25
CA ILE A 342 11.48 1.74 -6.24
C ILE A 342 11.93 0.39 -5.69
N GLY A 343 12.25 0.36 -4.40
CA GLY A 343 12.34 -0.88 -3.65
C GLY A 343 10.95 -1.32 -3.20
N TYR A 344 10.70 -2.61 -3.14
CA TYR A 344 9.41 -3.17 -2.70
C TYR A 344 9.58 -4.56 -2.09
N THR A 345 8.58 -4.93 -1.29
CA THR A 345 8.47 -6.26 -0.68
C THR A 345 7.62 -7.17 -1.55
N SER A 346 8.03 -8.42 -1.72
CA SER A 346 7.23 -9.46 -2.37
C SER A 346 7.61 -10.87 -1.92
N THR A 347 6.79 -11.86 -2.31
CA THR A 347 6.99 -13.27 -1.99
C THR A 347 6.41 -14.17 -3.08
N GLU A 348 6.92 -15.41 -3.15
CA GLU A 348 6.31 -16.53 -3.88
C GLU A 348 5.38 -17.37 -2.98
N ASN A 349 5.32 -17.08 -1.68
CA ASN A 349 4.61 -17.88 -0.68
C ASN A 349 3.17 -17.39 -0.50
N GLU A 350 2.19 -18.27 -0.78
CA GLU A 350 0.76 -17.96 -0.63
C GLU A 350 0.36 -17.60 0.82
N ALA A 351 1.17 -17.95 1.82
CA ALA A 351 0.90 -17.59 3.22
C ALA A 351 1.36 -16.17 3.60
N MET A 352 1.82 -15.35 2.63
CA MET A 352 2.30 -13.98 2.83
C MET A 352 3.52 -13.86 3.76
N VAL A 353 4.32 -14.90 3.84
CA VAL A 353 5.58 -15.01 4.60
C VAL A 353 6.75 -15.27 3.66
N GLU A 354 7.96 -15.41 4.20
CA GLU A 354 9.17 -15.63 3.40
C GLU A 354 9.38 -14.53 2.35
N ASN A 355 9.13 -13.30 2.75
CA ASN A 355 9.26 -12.15 1.86
C ASN A 355 10.71 -11.88 1.49
N HIS A 356 10.89 -11.30 0.33
CA HIS A 356 12.16 -10.84 -0.21
C HIS A 356 12.03 -9.37 -0.65
N VAL A 357 13.17 -8.69 -0.81
CA VAL A 357 13.20 -7.31 -1.30
C VAL A 357 13.59 -7.28 -2.77
N TYR A 358 12.85 -6.53 -3.55
CA TYR A 358 13.01 -6.33 -4.97
C TYR A 358 13.25 -4.86 -5.31
N VAL A 359 13.72 -4.60 -6.51
CA VAL A 359 13.89 -3.24 -7.03
C VAL A 359 13.42 -3.15 -8.47
N ALA A 360 12.74 -2.06 -8.79
CA ALA A 360 12.44 -1.66 -10.15
C ALA A 360 12.96 -0.24 -10.41
N ARG A 361 13.13 0.14 -11.69
CA ARG A 361 13.49 1.49 -12.10
C ARG A 361 12.62 2.01 -13.22
N SER A 362 12.46 3.32 -13.31
CA SER A 362 11.78 4.00 -14.42
C SER A 362 12.35 5.40 -14.64
N LYS A 363 12.15 5.96 -15.82
CA LYS A 363 12.45 7.37 -16.11
C LYS A 363 11.37 8.33 -15.59
N PHE A 364 10.19 7.81 -15.26
CA PHE A 364 9.04 8.58 -14.81
C PHE A 364 8.52 8.03 -13.47
N PRO A 365 7.92 8.87 -12.62
CA PRO A 365 7.47 8.45 -11.29
C PRO A 365 6.33 7.40 -11.33
N ASN A 366 5.59 7.35 -12.43
CA ASN A 366 4.48 6.42 -12.66
C ASN A 366 4.80 5.30 -13.65
N GLY A 367 6.07 5.08 -14.01
CA GLY A 367 6.50 4.03 -14.94
C GLY A 367 6.53 4.45 -16.40
N PRO A 368 6.67 3.54 -17.36
CA PRO A 368 6.77 2.07 -17.14
C PRO A 368 8.05 1.66 -16.40
N TRP A 369 7.96 0.58 -15.63
CA TRP A 369 9.04 0.10 -14.78
C TRP A 369 9.76 -1.10 -15.38
N GLU A 370 11.09 -1.12 -15.28
CA GLU A 370 11.96 -2.27 -15.49
C GLU A 370 12.33 -2.84 -14.13
N LYS A 371 12.19 -4.15 -13.90
CA LYS A 371 12.52 -4.85 -12.67
C LYS A 371 13.92 -5.47 -12.74
N TRP A 372 14.56 -5.67 -11.60
CA TRP A 372 15.85 -6.35 -11.52
C TRP A 372 15.70 -7.86 -11.73
N ASN A 373 16.56 -8.47 -12.56
CA ASN A 373 16.53 -9.92 -12.86
C ASN A 373 17.76 -10.70 -12.34
N GLY A 374 18.53 -10.08 -11.45
CA GLY A 374 19.76 -10.70 -10.95
C GLY A 374 21.03 -10.35 -11.73
N SER A 375 20.91 -9.84 -12.96
CA SER A 375 22.05 -9.46 -13.81
C SER A 375 21.85 -8.15 -14.56
N GLY A 376 20.61 -7.64 -14.63
CA GLY A 376 20.24 -6.42 -15.31
C GLY A 376 18.77 -6.08 -15.10
N TRP A 377 18.25 -5.25 -15.99
CA TRP A 377 16.89 -4.73 -15.92
C TRP A 377 16.00 -5.35 -16.99
N THR A 378 14.81 -5.77 -16.59
CA THR A 378 13.88 -6.52 -17.45
C THR A 378 12.45 -6.00 -17.35
N THR A 379 11.69 -6.17 -18.40
CA THR A 379 10.22 -6.11 -18.43
C THR A 379 9.59 -7.50 -18.58
N GLY A 380 10.41 -8.55 -18.49
CA GLY A 380 10.00 -9.96 -18.61
C GLY A 380 9.57 -10.57 -17.29
N THR A 381 9.49 -11.90 -17.28
CA THR A 381 9.05 -12.71 -16.14
C THR A 381 10.20 -13.34 -15.34
N ASP A 382 11.43 -12.88 -15.56
CA ASP A 382 12.66 -13.39 -14.95
C ASP A 382 13.13 -12.53 -13.74
N VAL A 383 12.20 -11.88 -13.05
CA VAL A 383 12.47 -11.00 -11.91
C VAL A 383 13.14 -11.78 -10.77
N GLN A 384 14.15 -11.16 -10.13
CA GLN A 384 14.88 -11.72 -9.01
C GLN A 384 14.98 -10.72 -7.84
N PRO A 385 14.95 -11.19 -6.59
CA PRO A 385 15.15 -10.33 -5.43
C PRO A 385 16.58 -9.79 -5.39
N VAL A 386 16.73 -8.57 -4.88
CA VAL A 386 18.02 -7.96 -4.53
C VAL A 386 18.48 -8.37 -3.12
N ILE A 387 17.52 -8.61 -2.23
CA ILE A 387 17.74 -9.18 -0.90
C ILE A 387 16.90 -10.45 -0.81
N ARG A 388 17.56 -11.59 -0.75
CA ARG A 388 16.89 -12.88 -0.53
C ARG A 388 16.91 -13.21 0.96
N TYR A 389 15.74 -13.47 1.50
CA TYR A 389 15.62 -14.02 2.85
C TYR A 389 16.00 -15.50 2.82
N ASP A 390 16.85 -15.91 3.76
CA ASP A 390 17.36 -17.26 3.90
C ASP A 390 17.13 -17.85 5.31
N GLY A 391 16.23 -17.22 6.08
CA GLY A 391 15.85 -17.64 7.42
C GLY A 391 14.73 -18.68 7.43
N ASN A 392 13.96 -18.71 8.52
CA ASN A 392 12.84 -19.65 8.66
C ASN A 392 11.65 -19.21 7.77
N PRO A 393 11.19 -20.03 6.81
CA PRO A 393 10.16 -19.65 5.85
C PRO A 393 8.78 -19.38 6.44
N VAL A 394 8.56 -19.61 7.74
CA VAL A 394 7.31 -19.25 8.43
C VAL A 394 7.32 -17.82 8.98
N ASN A 395 8.47 -17.15 8.96
CA ASN A 395 8.61 -15.76 9.40
C ASN A 395 8.28 -14.81 8.25
N PHE A 396 8.04 -13.53 8.60
CA PHE A 396 7.76 -12.49 7.59
C PHE A 396 8.91 -12.37 6.57
N GLY A 397 10.18 -12.39 7.02
CA GLY A 397 11.34 -12.41 6.13
C GLY A 397 11.99 -11.04 5.93
N ALA A 398 12.37 -10.72 4.70
CA ALA A 398 12.97 -9.45 4.32
C ALA A 398 11.98 -8.56 3.56
N GLY A 399 11.92 -7.27 3.88
CA GLY A 399 10.96 -6.38 3.24
C GLY A 399 11.19 -4.90 3.54
N GLU A 400 10.21 -4.09 3.23
CA GLU A 400 10.04 -2.72 3.68
C GLU A 400 11.28 -1.84 3.39
N PRO A 401 11.69 -1.71 2.12
CA PRO A 401 12.90 -1.00 1.77
C PRO A 401 12.76 0.52 1.93
N SER A 402 13.88 1.17 2.27
CA SER A 402 14.06 2.62 2.21
C SER A 402 15.40 2.95 1.57
N ILE A 403 15.48 4.03 0.80
CA ILE A 403 16.65 4.38 -0.01
C ILE A 403 17.09 5.80 0.29
N VAL A 404 18.40 5.97 0.53
CA VAL A 404 19.06 7.27 0.61
C VAL A 404 20.29 7.25 -0.29
N VAL A 405 20.53 8.31 -1.05
CA VAL A 405 21.76 8.48 -1.84
C VAL A 405 22.54 9.65 -1.30
N LEU A 406 23.76 9.38 -0.83
CA LEU A 406 24.66 10.41 -0.29
C LEU A 406 26.08 10.17 -0.80
N ASP A 407 26.76 11.23 -1.28
CA ASP A 407 28.15 11.20 -1.73
C ASP A 407 28.45 10.03 -2.69
N ASN A 408 27.59 9.88 -3.71
CA ASN A 408 27.69 8.79 -4.70
C ASN A 408 27.48 7.37 -4.14
N THR A 409 26.97 7.25 -2.93
CA THR A 409 26.66 5.97 -2.29
C THR A 409 25.15 5.80 -2.13
N VAL A 410 24.63 4.69 -2.64
CA VAL A 410 23.27 4.21 -2.35
C VAL A 410 23.29 3.50 -1.01
N TYR A 411 22.53 3.99 -0.05
CA TYR A 411 22.23 3.29 1.20
C TYR A 411 20.87 2.64 1.04
N PHE A 412 20.83 1.32 1.04
CA PHE A 412 19.65 0.51 0.86
C PHE A 412 19.28 -0.18 2.16
N TYR A 413 18.27 0.35 2.85
CA TYR A 413 17.76 -0.18 4.11
C TYR A 413 16.62 -1.14 3.84
N TYR A 414 16.48 -2.16 4.70
CA TYR A 414 15.40 -3.14 4.62
C TYR A 414 15.15 -3.77 5.98
N SER A 415 13.89 -4.13 6.26
CA SER A 415 13.53 -4.91 7.43
C SER A 415 13.97 -6.37 7.27
N TRP A 416 14.31 -6.98 8.38
CA TRP A 416 14.59 -8.41 8.49
C TRP A 416 13.89 -8.94 9.72
N ASP A 417 12.86 -9.76 9.51
CA ASP A 417 12.04 -10.35 10.55
C ASP A 417 12.25 -11.86 10.57
N ASP A 418 13.00 -12.31 11.55
CA ASP A 418 13.27 -13.73 11.80
C ASP A 418 12.92 -14.05 13.26
N GLN A 419 13.89 -14.04 14.19
CA GLN A 419 13.64 -14.19 15.63
C GLN A 419 13.35 -12.86 16.30
N SER A 420 13.81 -11.76 15.71
CA SER A 420 13.54 -10.39 16.12
C SER A 420 13.51 -9.48 14.89
N VAL A 421 12.74 -8.40 14.98
CA VAL A 421 12.67 -7.40 13.91
C VAL A 421 13.88 -6.50 13.98
N THR A 422 14.61 -6.41 12.87
CA THR A 422 15.76 -5.50 12.70
C THR A 422 15.58 -4.72 11.40
N THR A 423 16.21 -3.54 11.31
CA THR A 423 16.50 -2.91 10.02
C THR A 423 17.96 -3.19 9.70
N ARG A 424 18.22 -3.70 8.50
CA ARG A 424 19.56 -3.93 7.97
C ARG A 424 19.88 -2.90 6.89
N VAL A 425 21.16 -2.78 6.56
CA VAL A 425 21.62 -1.87 5.51
C VAL A 425 22.65 -2.53 4.61
N ALA A 426 22.54 -2.23 3.32
CA ALA A 426 23.55 -2.53 2.31
C ALA A 426 23.85 -1.24 1.53
N THR A 427 25.06 -1.16 0.95
CA THR A 427 25.50 -0.01 0.16
C THR A 427 25.97 -0.42 -1.22
N ALA A 428 25.86 0.48 -2.19
CA ALA A 428 26.44 0.32 -3.53
C ALA A 428 26.86 1.69 -4.09
N SER A 429 27.61 1.71 -5.20
CA SER A 429 27.88 2.95 -5.92
C SER A 429 26.67 3.44 -6.69
N ALA A 430 26.32 4.71 -6.55
CA ALA A 430 25.24 5.33 -7.32
C ALA A 430 25.58 5.52 -8.82
N ASP A 431 26.87 5.49 -9.19
CA ASP A 431 27.32 5.52 -10.59
C ASP A 431 27.20 4.16 -11.28
N ASP A 432 26.96 3.08 -10.55
CA ASP A 432 26.81 1.76 -11.12
C ASP A 432 25.37 1.55 -11.63
N PRO A 433 25.14 1.43 -12.94
CA PRO A 433 23.80 1.21 -13.48
C PRO A 433 23.17 -0.13 -13.05
N ASN A 434 23.98 -1.06 -12.56
CA ASN A 434 23.57 -2.38 -12.07
C ASN A 434 23.84 -2.55 -10.54
N TRP A 435 23.79 -1.46 -9.82
CA TRP A 435 24.02 -1.39 -8.37
C TRP A 435 23.31 -2.48 -7.54
N PRO A 436 22.09 -2.97 -7.90
CA PRO A 436 21.44 -4.00 -7.11
C PRO A 436 22.19 -5.34 -7.08
N GLY A 437 23.02 -5.61 -8.11
CA GLY A 437 23.89 -6.78 -8.18
C GLY A 437 25.22 -6.63 -7.41
N HIS A 438 25.53 -5.44 -6.93
CA HIS A 438 26.82 -5.12 -6.31
C HIS A 438 26.68 -4.53 -4.89
N LEU A 439 25.64 -4.96 -4.17
CA LEU A 439 25.39 -4.55 -2.80
C LEU A 439 26.45 -5.09 -1.83
N VAL A 440 26.96 -4.21 -0.99
CA VAL A 440 27.85 -4.53 0.15
C VAL A 440 27.01 -4.53 1.42
N PHE A 441 26.87 -5.68 2.07
CA PHE A 441 26.02 -5.86 3.24
C PHE A 441 26.74 -5.50 4.53
N HIS A 442 26.13 -4.64 5.37
CA HIS A 442 26.69 -4.18 6.64
C HIS A 442 25.98 -4.80 7.87
N GLY A 443 24.92 -5.59 7.63
CA GLY A 443 24.13 -6.22 8.69
C GLY A 443 23.17 -5.26 9.37
N THR A 444 22.93 -5.46 10.67
CA THR A 444 21.93 -4.72 11.44
C THR A 444 22.32 -3.27 11.63
N ALA A 445 21.48 -2.36 11.14
CA ALA A 445 21.56 -0.91 11.35
C ALA A 445 20.77 -0.49 12.60
N MET A 446 19.55 -1.02 12.77
CA MET A 446 18.70 -0.77 13.93
C MET A 446 18.20 -2.09 14.51
N ASP A 447 18.46 -2.34 15.78
CA ASP A 447 17.86 -3.47 16.51
C ASP A 447 16.57 -3.02 17.17
N LYS A 448 15.45 -3.51 16.65
CA LYS A 448 14.09 -3.19 17.10
C LYS A 448 13.49 -4.26 18.01
N GLY A 449 14.23 -5.33 18.31
CA GLY A 449 13.72 -6.50 19.05
C GLY A 449 13.18 -6.19 20.45
N ALA A 450 13.71 -5.17 21.11
CA ALA A 450 13.22 -4.69 22.39
C ALA A 450 11.99 -3.75 22.29
N ILE A 451 11.59 -3.38 21.06
CA ILE A 451 10.49 -2.45 20.80
C ILE A 451 9.28 -3.26 20.31
N GLY A 452 8.26 -3.38 21.15
CA GLY A 452 7.07 -4.18 20.82
C GLY A 452 6.31 -3.63 19.62
N GLY A 453 5.92 -4.51 18.68
CA GLY A 453 5.15 -4.18 17.49
C GLY A 453 5.83 -3.17 16.56
N ALA A 454 7.15 -3.27 16.43
CA ALA A 454 7.93 -2.47 15.48
C ALA A 454 7.70 -2.96 14.03
N ASP A 455 7.89 -2.05 13.07
CA ASP A 455 7.63 -2.29 11.67
C ASP A 455 8.64 -1.56 10.78
N HIS A 456 8.26 -1.29 9.52
CA HIS A 456 8.95 -0.50 8.51
C HIS A 456 9.75 0.69 9.07
N SER A 457 10.99 0.86 8.60
CA SER A 457 11.81 2.03 8.93
C SER A 457 12.06 2.85 7.67
N ASP A 458 11.60 4.10 7.65
CA ASP A 458 11.93 5.05 6.60
C ASP A 458 13.08 5.95 7.03
N VAL A 459 14.17 5.92 6.26
CA VAL A 459 15.43 6.61 6.53
C VAL A 459 15.59 7.80 5.60
N LYS A 460 16.02 8.94 6.15
CA LYS A 460 16.39 10.15 5.39
C LYS A 460 17.70 10.73 5.93
N TYR A 461 18.41 11.49 5.09
CA TYR A 461 19.58 12.25 5.49
C TYR A 461 19.19 13.70 5.80
N ARG A 462 19.54 14.18 6.98
CA ARG A 462 19.33 15.55 7.44
C ARG A 462 20.53 16.42 7.06
N GLU A 463 20.41 17.23 6.01
CA GLU A 463 21.52 18.06 5.51
C GLU A 463 21.98 19.10 6.54
N ASP A 464 21.06 19.69 7.31
CA ASP A 464 21.35 20.75 8.27
C ASP A 464 22.17 20.30 9.49
N ILE A 465 22.17 19.00 9.78
CA ILE A 465 22.91 18.41 10.91
C ILE A 465 23.94 17.37 10.47
N GLY A 466 23.99 17.04 9.17
CA GLY A 466 24.93 16.07 8.62
C GLY A 466 24.72 14.63 9.17
N LYS A 467 23.45 14.20 9.38
CA LYS A 467 23.14 12.91 10.00
C LYS A 467 22.01 12.19 9.28
N PHE A 468 22.08 10.87 9.31
CA PHE A 468 20.93 10.05 8.95
C PHE A 468 19.95 9.99 10.13
N GLN A 469 18.66 10.10 9.83
CA GLN A 469 17.60 9.86 10.78
C GLN A 469 16.59 8.87 10.19
N ALA A 470 15.96 8.08 11.05
CA ALA A 470 14.94 7.11 10.64
C ALA A 470 13.74 7.14 11.58
N VAL A 471 12.58 6.89 11.02
CA VAL A 471 11.33 6.72 11.76
C VAL A 471 10.75 5.33 11.54
N HIS A 472 10.13 4.75 12.57
CA HIS A 472 9.25 3.61 12.44
C HIS A 472 8.13 3.67 13.47
N THR A 473 7.02 2.99 13.17
CA THR A 473 5.91 2.85 14.10
C THR A 473 6.20 1.73 15.09
N ALA A 474 5.91 1.96 16.38
CA ALA A 474 5.98 0.98 17.46
C ALA A 474 4.63 0.81 18.13
N ALA A 475 4.40 -0.34 18.81
CA ALA A 475 3.11 -0.74 19.36
C ALA A 475 1.99 -0.57 18.32
N ARG A 476 2.28 -0.90 17.07
CA ARG A 476 1.42 -0.65 15.91
C ARG A 476 0.02 -1.23 16.09
N MET A 477 -0.97 -0.61 15.47
CA MET A 477 -2.39 -0.98 15.53
C MET A 477 -2.97 -1.01 16.95
N SER A 478 -2.32 -0.33 17.90
CA SER A 478 -2.82 -0.22 19.28
C SER A 478 -3.12 1.22 19.67
N ALA A 479 -3.92 1.40 20.70
CA ALA A 479 -4.19 2.72 21.27
C ALA A 479 -2.93 3.45 21.77
N ASN A 480 -1.83 2.72 21.99
CA ASN A 480 -0.56 3.24 22.50
C ASN A 480 0.52 3.33 21.44
N SER A 481 0.16 3.27 20.16
CA SER A 481 1.12 3.39 19.06
C SER A 481 1.88 4.72 19.10
N TYR A 482 3.14 4.68 18.71
CA TYR A 482 4.02 5.85 18.68
C TYR A 482 5.08 5.67 17.60
N ILE A 483 5.77 6.76 17.26
CA ILE A 483 6.89 6.74 16.32
C ILE A 483 8.18 6.78 17.12
N VAL A 484 9.12 5.91 16.76
CA VAL A 484 10.49 5.91 17.26
C VAL A 484 11.38 6.64 16.27
N LEU A 485 12.19 7.56 16.79
CA LEU A 485 13.20 8.30 16.02
C LEU A 485 14.59 7.74 16.33
N TRP A 486 15.29 7.37 15.27
CA TRP A 486 16.68 6.91 15.31
C TRP A 486 17.60 7.90 14.62
N GLN A 487 18.89 7.86 14.95
CA GLN A 487 19.91 8.72 14.33
C GLN A 487 21.21 7.96 14.15
N SER A 488 21.96 8.33 13.09
CA SER A 488 23.27 7.78 12.76
C SER A 488 24.17 8.83 12.16
N ASP A 489 25.46 8.75 12.43
CA ASP A 489 26.49 9.59 11.82
C ASP A 489 26.96 9.03 10.46
N ASP A 490 26.92 7.73 10.28
CA ASP A 490 27.48 7.02 9.13
C ASP A 490 26.43 6.33 8.22
N GLY A 491 25.17 6.32 8.64
CA GLY A 491 24.10 5.59 7.95
C GLY A 491 24.13 4.07 8.13
N ILE A 492 25.09 3.55 8.90
CA ILE A 492 25.31 2.10 9.10
C ILE A 492 24.83 1.67 10.48
N LYS A 493 25.09 2.46 11.52
CA LYS A 493 24.69 2.18 12.90
C LYS A 493 23.85 3.32 13.45
N PHE A 494 22.66 2.97 13.92
CA PHE A 494 21.69 3.91 14.45
C PHE A 494 21.50 3.72 15.94
N GLU A 495 21.26 4.83 16.62
CA GLU A 495 20.85 4.90 18.01
C GLU A 495 19.46 5.49 18.13
N LYS A 496 18.64 4.95 19.01
CA LYS A 496 17.32 5.51 19.34
C LYS A 496 17.51 6.83 20.09
N ILE A 497 16.94 7.92 19.57
CA ILE A 497 17.08 9.25 20.20
C ILE A 497 15.77 9.77 20.79
N ALA A 498 14.60 9.37 20.30
CA ALA A 498 13.32 9.86 20.82
C ALA A 498 12.15 8.91 20.53
N GLU A 499 11.03 9.20 21.22
CA GLU A 499 9.70 8.71 20.91
C GLU A 499 8.78 9.90 20.64
N ILE A 500 8.04 9.87 19.55
CA ILE A 500 7.09 10.90 19.14
C ILE A 500 5.68 10.34 19.34
N ARG A 501 4.93 10.93 20.26
CA ARG A 501 3.55 10.52 20.60
C ARG A 501 2.53 11.60 20.31
N GLU A 502 2.94 12.85 20.44
CA GLU A 502 2.07 14.01 20.23
C GLU A 502 1.85 14.27 18.73
N GLY A 503 0.63 14.64 18.37
CA GLY A 503 0.22 14.85 16.97
C GLY A 503 -0.04 13.57 16.17
N LEU A 504 0.23 12.39 16.76
CA LEU A 504 0.00 11.10 16.14
C LEU A 504 -1.40 10.59 16.46
N GLN A 505 -2.11 10.07 15.46
CA GLN A 505 -3.34 9.32 15.69
C GLN A 505 -3.01 7.94 16.28
N PRO A 506 -3.75 7.47 17.31
CA PRO A 506 -3.57 6.12 17.82
C PRO A 506 -3.92 5.07 16.76
N GLY A 507 -3.39 3.87 16.92
CA GLY A 507 -3.60 2.78 15.96
C GLY A 507 -2.70 2.85 14.72
N ALA A 508 -1.64 3.66 14.76
CA ALA A 508 -0.69 3.80 13.66
C ALA A 508 -0.07 2.45 13.27
N HIS A 509 0.14 2.28 11.96
CA HIS A 509 0.77 1.12 11.35
C HIS A 509 2.11 1.54 10.73
N ASN A 510 2.35 1.43 9.41
CA ASN A 510 3.60 1.91 8.80
C ASN A 510 3.61 3.43 8.67
N CYS A 511 4.79 4.04 8.80
CA CYS A 511 4.97 5.45 8.53
C CYS A 511 6.13 5.68 7.56
N GLY A 512 6.02 6.73 6.77
CA GLY A 512 7.09 7.25 5.96
C GLY A 512 7.08 8.78 6.02
N TRP A 513 8.25 9.39 5.98
CA TRP A 513 8.39 10.83 5.97
C TRP A 513 9.04 11.34 4.68
N SER A 514 8.86 12.60 4.40
CA SER A 514 9.31 13.20 3.16
C SER A 514 10.82 13.41 3.13
N GLY A 515 11.35 13.40 1.92
CA GLY A 515 12.70 13.85 1.58
C GLY A 515 12.71 14.31 0.14
N ASP A 516 13.83 14.84 -0.35
CA ASP A 516 14.01 15.14 -1.75
C ASP A 516 14.22 13.87 -2.60
N GLU A 517 14.57 14.05 -3.87
CA GLU A 517 14.79 12.95 -4.82
C GLU A 517 15.82 11.91 -4.33
N GLN A 518 16.79 12.31 -3.50
CA GLN A 518 17.84 11.42 -2.95
C GLN A 518 17.58 11.00 -1.52
N GLY A 519 16.42 11.33 -0.96
CA GLY A 519 16.05 11.01 0.41
C GLY A 519 16.66 11.98 1.44
N HIS A 520 16.92 13.25 1.06
CA HIS A 520 17.44 14.26 1.96
C HIS A 520 16.33 15.17 2.48
N ILE A 521 16.42 15.53 3.74
CA ILE A 521 15.58 16.55 4.38
C ILE A 521 16.33 17.86 4.39
N LYS A 522 15.80 18.87 3.70
CA LYS A 522 16.31 20.23 3.64
C LYS A 522 15.47 21.15 4.53
N LEU A 523 16.10 21.91 5.42
CA LEU A 523 15.37 22.93 6.17
C LEU A 523 14.95 24.08 5.24
N GLY A 524 13.77 24.65 5.54
CA GLY A 524 13.18 25.71 4.72
C GLY A 524 12.16 25.23 3.70
N VAL A 525 12.06 23.92 3.50
CA VAL A 525 10.99 23.26 2.76
C VAL A 525 10.09 22.54 3.75
N GLN A 526 8.77 22.75 3.70
CA GLN A 526 7.83 22.09 4.58
C GLN A 526 7.92 20.56 4.39
N GLN A 527 8.18 19.85 5.46
CA GLN A 527 8.25 18.40 5.46
C GLN A 527 6.96 17.78 5.98
N TYR A 528 6.72 16.53 5.59
CA TYR A 528 5.50 15.79 5.90
C TYR A 528 5.82 14.39 6.40
N ILE A 529 4.89 13.82 7.14
CA ILE A 529 4.84 12.41 7.50
C ILE A 529 3.47 11.85 7.09
N SER A 530 3.47 10.64 6.58
CA SER A 530 2.24 9.90 6.32
C SER A 530 2.30 8.55 7.02
N TYR A 531 1.15 8.04 7.44
CA TYR A 531 1.03 6.74 8.07
C TYR A 531 -0.40 6.20 7.95
N ALA A 532 -0.52 4.89 7.84
CA ALA A 532 -1.80 4.22 7.99
C ALA A 532 -2.16 4.14 9.49
N TYR A 533 -3.45 4.20 9.82
CA TYR A 533 -3.93 4.01 11.18
C TYR A 533 -5.33 3.42 11.22
N THR A 534 -5.69 2.78 12.32
CA THR A 534 -7.01 2.22 12.55
C THR A 534 -7.49 2.52 13.97
N LEU A 535 -8.78 2.78 14.12
CA LEU A 535 -9.40 3.01 15.43
C LEU A 535 -10.02 1.74 16.04
N ASP A 536 -10.04 0.63 15.28
CA ASP A 536 -10.59 -0.65 15.75
C ASP A 536 -9.61 -1.47 16.59
N PHE A 537 -8.38 -1.08 16.70
CA PHE A 537 -7.25 -1.68 17.41
C PHE A 537 -7.18 -3.22 17.38
N GLY A 538 -5.98 -3.74 17.14
CA GLY A 538 -5.69 -5.17 17.16
C GLY A 538 -5.71 -5.84 15.78
N PRO A 539 -5.40 -7.15 15.70
CA PRO A 539 -5.21 -7.88 14.44
C PRO A 539 -6.42 -7.87 13.50
N GLU A 540 -7.63 -7.84 14.06
CA GLU A 540 -8.88 -7.81 13.30
C GLU A 540 -9.08 -6.50 12.50
N SER A 541 -8.25 -5.50 12.75
CA SER A 541 -8.27 -4.23 12.06
C SER A 541 -7.37 -4.20 10.82
N TRP A 542 -6.67 -5.29 10.51
CA TRP A 542 -5.83 -5.37 9.32
C TRP A 542 -6.60 -4.98 8.05
N GLY A 543 -6.04 -4.06 7.28
CA GLY A 543 -6.65 -3.57 6.04
C GLY A 543 -7.75 -2.53 6.21
N LYS A 544 -8.19 -2.22 7.44
CA LYS A 544 -9.22 -1.20 7.72
C LYS A 544 -8.59 0.17 7.98
N TRP A 545 -7.65 0.57 7.14
CA TRP A 545 -6.87 1.79 7.34
C TRP A 545 -7.63 3.06 6.96
N ASN A 546 -7.37 4.13 7.74
CA ASN A 546 -7.27 5.48 7.22
C ASN A 546 -5.79 5.76 6.94
N THR A 547 -5.48 6.65 6.01
CA THR A 547 -4.11 7.09 5.76
C THR A 547 -4.01 8.58 6.08
N ARG A 548 -3.20 8.89 7.09
CA ARG A 548 -2.98 10.24 7.60
C ARG A 548 -1.80 10.88 6.91
N TRP A 549 -1.96 12.17 6.64
CA TRP A 549 -0.92 13.09 6.21
C TRP A 549 -0.77 14.18 7.25
N ALA A 550 0.43 14.54 7.64
CA ALA A 550 0.68 15.58 8.65
C ALA A 550 1.96 16.32 8.38
N LYS A 551 2.05 17.57 8.87
CA LYS A 551 3.27 18.37 8.79
C LYS A 551 4.28 17.92 9.83
N LEU A 552 5.56 17.97 9.43
CA LEU A 552 6.71 17.85 10.32
C LEU A 552 7.42 19.19 10.47
N ASN A 553 7.75 19.56 11.70
CA ASN A 553 8.46 20.81 12.03
C ASN A 553 9.61 20.49 13.00
N TRP A 554 10.79 21.06 12.76
CA TRP A 554 11.99 20.91 13.59
C TRP A 554 12.34 22.16 14.38
#